data_8cc5db8d3acd2964ae9b9cf320b3442c
#
_entry.id   8cc5db8d3acd2964ae9b9cf320b3442c
#
_cell.length_a   1.000
_cell.length_b   1.000
_cell.length_c   1.000
_cell.angle_alpha   90.00
_cell.angle_beta   90.00
_cell.angle_gamma   90.00
#
_symmetry.space_group_name_H-M   'P 1'
#
loop_
_entity.id
_entity.type
_entity.pdbx_description
1 polymer ?
#
loop_
_entity_poly.entity_id
_entity_poly.type
_entity_poly.pdbx_seq_one_letter_code
_entity_poly.pdbx_strand_id
1 'polypeptide(L)'
;SIGGGQGGPGGGFGGSGEVTQGDSANTISEDGTYSGTAYTSTGDDENALRVDGVTVDKSAGATSNTENGDFYGVNAALLATNGATVTIKNATVTSSAQNGNGVFSYGSGTTVNISDSTITTTADNSGGIQTTGGGTTNASDLTVETSGNSSAAIRSDRGGGTVNVDGGTYTSNGYNSPAVYSTADITVKNAALTANHSEALVIEGKNSIVLENCTVTGNMSDTQGASSDENVHAVMIYQSMSGDADVGTSTFSMTGGSTSYSAPDAGSTVYGTDNIFGTIENTKKSKKKAAETVAADTEAQQNQEAA
;
A
#
# COMPACT_ATOMS: atom_id res chain seq x y z
N SER A 1 -10.69 -8.17 -9.58
CA SER A 1 -9.23 -8.06 -9.60
C SER A 1 -8.74 -7.48 -8.31
N ILE A 2 -7.69 -7.98 -7.80
CA ILE A 2 -7.21 -7.65 -6.48
C ILE A 2 -6.41 -6.38 -6.48
N GLY A 3 -5.42 -6.33 -7.27
CA GLY A 3 -4.56 -5.19 -7.32
C GLY A 3 -5.26 -3.94 -7.80
N GLY A 4 -6.08 -4.12 -8.77
CA GLY A 4 -6.80 -3.00 -9.36
C GLY A 4 -7.83 -2.33 -8.46
N GLY A 5 -8.17 -2.97 -7.36
CA GLY A 5 -9.08 -2.33 -6.42
C GLY A 5 -8.51 -1.12 -5.72
N GLN A 6 -7.24 -0.91 -5.85
CA GLN A 6 -6.58 0.24 -5.26
C GLN A 6 -6.72 1.49 -6.13
N GLY A 7 -6.72 1.30 -7.43
CA GLY A 7 -7.01 2.35 -8.38
C GLY A 7 -8.35 2.11 -9.05
N GLY A 8 -9.01 3.10 -9.48
CA GLY A 8 -10.27 2.99 -10.22
C GLY A 8 -10.10 2.10 -11.45
N PRO A 9 -11.06 1.22 -11.70
CA PRO A 9 -11.04 0.42 -12.92
C PRO A 9 -11.37 1.32 -14.09
N GLY A 10 -10.48 1.50 -14.92
CA GLY A 10 -10.81 2.14 -16.18
C GLY A 10 -10.44 3.56 -16.29
N GLY A 11 -9.36 3.86 -15.69
CA GLY A 11 -8.66 5.03 -16.16
C GLY A 11 -8.52 4.90 -17.66
N GLY A 12 -9.28 5.67 -18.37
CA GLY A 12 -9.14 5.74 -19.81
C GLY A 12 -7.71 6.02 -20.14
N PHE A 13 -7.18 5.29 -21.07
CA PHE A 13 -5.90 5.58 -21.61
C PHE A 13 -5.87 7.01 -22.06
N GLY A 14 -5.01 7.74 -21.53
CA GLY A 14 -4.66 8.99 -22.09
C GLY A 14 -5.34 10.13 -21.45
N GLY A 15 -4.84 10.79 -21.20
CA GLY A 15 -4.94 12.12 -20.86
C GLY A 15 -3.95 12.32 -19.74
N SER A 16 -2.92 13.01 -20.00
CA SER A 16 -2.33 13.91 -19.06
C SER A 16 -3.45 14.81 -18.55
N GLY A 17 -4.43 14.22 -17.85
CA GLY A 17 -5.42 14.96 -17.11
C GLY A 17 -4.65 15.82 -16.13
N GLU A 18 -4.92 17.08 -16.11
CA GLU A 18 -4.34 18.00 -15.14
C GLU A 18 -4.58 17.44 -13.74
N VAL A 19 -3.54 17.35 -12.97
CA VAL A 19 -3.64 16.89 -11.57
C VAL A 19 -4.55 17.84 -10.82
N THR A 20 -5.70 17.34 -10.38
CA THR A 20 -6.63 18.15 -9.61
C THR A 20 -6.40 17.86 -8.14
N GLN A 21 -5.84 18.81 -7.43
CA GLN A 21 -5.77 18.79 -5.97
C GLN A 21 -7.09 19.33 -5.41
N GLY A 22 -7.55 18.71 -4.33
CA GLY A 22 -8.67 19.23 -3.57
C GLY A 22 -8.25 20.34 -2.63
N ASP A 23 -9.16 20.76 -1.80
CA ASP A 23 -8.92 21.74 -0.76
C ASP A 23 -8.18 21.10 0.43
N SER A 24 -7.71 21.95 1.34
CA SER A 24 -7.22 21.54 2.64
C SER A 24 -7.82 22.41 3.73
N ALA A 25 -8.30 21.78 4.78
CA ALA A 25 -8.81 22.52 5.94
C ALA A 25 -7.67 23.29 6.63
N ASN A 26 -6.48 22.73 6.60
CA ASN A 26 -5.28 23.34 7.19
C ASN A 26 -4.11 23.14 6.23
N THR A 27 -3.35 24.21 6.00
CA THR A 27 -2.18 24.17 5.13
C THR A 27 -1.00 24.83 5.81
N ILE A 28 0.13 24.14 5.82
CA ILE A 28 1.40 24.68 6.23
C ILE A 28 2.25 24.84 4.98
N SER A 29 2.62 26.05 4.65
CA SER A 29 3.37 26.40 3.43
C SER A 29 4.73 27.00 3.70
N GLU A 30 5.10 27.18 4.96
CA GLU A 30 6.36 27.76 5.37
C GLU A 30 7.15 26.78 6.25
N ASP A 31 8.47 26.90 6.21
CA ASP A 31 9.32 26.12 7.09
C ASP A 31 9.02 26.46 8.55
N GLY A 32 8.96 25.46 9.38
CA GLY A 32 8.70 25.65 10.80
C GLY A 32 8.55 24.34 11.54
N THR A 33 8.40 24.46 12.85
CA THR A 33 8.12 23.34 13.73
C THR A 33 6.74 23.54 14.33
N TYR A 34 5.87 22.57 14.13
CA TYR A 34 4.48 22.60 14.59
C TYR A 34 4.25 21.37 15.47
N SER A 35 3.75 21.54 16.66
CA SER A 35 3.52 20.43 17.57
C SER A 35 2.30 20.67 18.46
N GLY A 36 1.64 19.58 18.87
CA GLY A 36 0.53 19.64 19.80
C GLY A 36 -0.79 20.21 19.25
N THR A 37 -0.88 20.45 17.96
CA THR A 37 -2.11 20.98 17.33
C THR A 37 -2.92 19.83 16.73
N ALA A 38 -4.24 19.88 16.90
CA ALA A 38 -5.17 18.99 16.22
C ALA A 38 -5.63 19.60 14.90
N TYR A 39 -5.62 18.81 13.84
CA TYR A 39 -6.10 19.20 12.53
C TYR A 39 -7.25 18.28 12.14
N THR A 40 -8.39 18.85 11.77
CA THR A 40 -9.59 18.09 11.43
C THR A 40 -10.19 18.56 10.12
N SER A 41 -10.83 17.66 9.41
CA SER A 41 -11.59 17.94 8.21
C SER A 41 -12.80 17.02 8.10
N THR A 42 -13.91 17.56 7.64
CA THR A 42 -15.14 16.82 7.29
C THR A 42 -15.58 17.08 5.85
N GLY A 43 -14.86 17.93 5.12
CA GLY A 43 -15.22 18.33 3.76
C GLY A 43 -14.92 17.26 2.71
N ASP A 44 -15.71 17.25 1.65
CA ASP A 44 -15.43 16.41 0.48
C ASP A 44 -14.18 16.93 -0.25
N ASP A 45 -13.38 16.02 -0.80
CA ASP A 45 -12.16 16.34 -1.53
C ASP A 45 -11.23 17.30 -0.75
N GLU A 46 -11.19 17.16 0.57
CA GLU A 46 -10.47 18.06 1.46
C GLU A 46 -9.48 17.28 2.34
N ASN A 47 -8.23 17.72 2.40
CA ASN A 47 -7.26 17.21 3.36
C ASN A 47 -7.51 17.78 4.76
N ALA A 48 -7.23 17.01 5.80
CA ALA A 48 -7.21 17.56 7.14
C ALA A 48 -5.97 18.43 7.36
N LEU A 49 -4.84 18.02 6.85
CA LEU A 49 -3.60 18.79 6.89
C LEU A 49 -2.75 18.54 5.65
N ARG A 50 -2.20 19.61 5.15
CA ARG A 50 -1.00 19.55 4.31
C ARG A 50 0.17 20.03 5.15
N VAL A 51 1.06 19.12 5.51
CA VAL A 51 2.32 19.26 6.25
C VAL A 51 2.24 19.25 7.78
N ASP A 52 3.05 18.49 8.32
CA ASP A 52 3.76 18.39 9.62
C ASP A 52 3.02 18.29 10.97
N GLY A 53 3.16 17.22 11.59
CA GLY A 53 3.44 16.63 12.83
C GLY A 53 2.47 16.68 14.00
N VAL A 54 1.32 15.91 14.13
CA VAL A 54 0.49 15.97 15.33
C VAL A 54 -0.72 15.05 15.22
N THR A 55 -1.80 15.33 15.88
CA THR A 55 -3.05 14.60 15.69
C THR A 55 -3.76 15.11 14.44
N VAL A 56 -4.01 14.20 13.51
CA VAL A 56 -4.71 14.50 12.27
C VAL A 56 -5.92 13.60 12.16
N ASP A 57 -7.09 14.20 12.00
CA ASP A 57 -8.35 13.49 11.84
C ASP A 57 -9.08 13.92 10.57
N LYS A 58 -9.39 12.95 9.74
CA LYS A 58 -10.28 13.12 8.60
C LYS A 58 -11.58 12.36 8.88
N SER A 59 -12.57 13.05 9.37
CA SER A 59 -13.88 12.49 9.71
C SER A 59 -14.85 12.62 8.56
N ALA A 60 -15.27 11.50 7.99
CA ALA A 60 -16.20 11.44 6.87
C ALA A 60 -15.74 12.24 5.63
N GLY A 61 -16.56 12.31 4.64
CA GLY A 61 -16.30 12.92 3.36
C GLY A 61 -16.22 11.89 2.23
N ALA A 62 -16.36 12.35 1.02
CA ALA A 62 -16.27 11.54 -0.18
C ALA A 62 -15.44 12.24 -1.24
N THR A 63 -14.83 11.46 -2.11
CA THR A 63 -14.18 11.99 -3.29
C THR A 63 -15.16 12.05 -4.45
N SER A 64 -15.18 13.15 -5.16
CA SER A 64 -15.94 13.28 -6.41
C SER A 64 -15.37 12.39 -7.52
N ASN A 65 -14.10 12.03 -7.43
CA ASN A 65 -13.39 11.19 -8.40
C ASN A 65 -12.41 10.29 -7.67
N THR A 66 -12.60 8.96 -7.81
CA THR A 66 -11.76 7.95 -7.17
C THR A 66 -10.29 8.07 -7.60
N GLU A 67 -10.00 8.36 -8.86
CA GLU A 67 -8.63 8.54 -9.32
C GLU A 67 -7.94 9.71 -8.62
N ASN A 68 -8.64 10.82 -8.43
CA ASN A 68 -8.11 11.97 -7.72
C ASN A 68 -7.76 11.61 -6.26
N GLY A 69 -8.61 10.82 -5.60
CA GLY A 69 -8.37 10.34 -4.25
C GLY A 69 -7.18 9.39 -4.16
N ASP A 70 -7.15 8.39 -5.04
CA ASP A 70 -6.17 7.32 -4.98
C ASP A 70 -4.80 7.72 -5.55
N PHE A 71 -4.77 8.53 -6.59
CA PHE A 71 -3.54 8.84 -7.31
C PHE A 71 -2.95 10.21 -6.99
N TYR A 72 -3.76 11.15 -6.56
CA TYR A 72 -3.33 12.53 -6.31
C TYR A 72 -3.54 12.99 -4.87
N GLY A 73 -4.13 12.15 -4.04
CA GLY A 73 -4.28 12.42 -2.60
C GLY A 73 -5.39 13.40 -2.24
N VAL A 74 -6.29 13.68 -3.17
CA VAL A 74 -7.51 14.43 -2.88
C VAL A 74 -8.31 13.65 -1.83
N ASN A 75 -8.66 14.25 -0.72
CA ASN A 75 -9.33 13.60 0.41
C ASN A 75 -8.44 12.80 1.39
N ALA A 76 -7.14 12.69 1.16
CA ALA A 76 -6.24 12.11 2.16
C ALA A 76 -6.24 12.92 3.46
N ALA A 77 -6.03 12.26 4.59
CA ALA A 77 -5.93 12.96 5.86
C ALA A 77 -4.74 13.92 5.86
N LEU A 78 -3.57 13.43 5.51
CA LEU A 78 -2.37 14.25 5.33
C LEU A 78 -1.83 14.06 3.91
N LEU A 79 -1.68 15.15 3.18
CA LEU A 79 -1.06 15.16 1.86
C LEU A 79 0.21 15.98 1.85
N ALA A 80 1.31 15.36 1.41
CA ALA A 80 2.54 16.04 1.02
C ALA A 80 2.63 16.07 -0.50
N THR A 81 2.94 17.20 -1.07
CA THR A 81 3.00 17.40 -2.51
C THR A 81 3.94 18.55 -2.89
N ASN A 82 4.12 18.76 -4.19
CA ASN A 82 4.91 19.88 -4.74
C ASN A 82 6.37 19.94 -4.27
N GLY A 83 7.01 18.79 -4.14
CA GLY A 83 8.41 18.72 -3.75
C GLY A 83 8.67 18.98 -2.26
N ALA A 84 7.64 18.97 -1.42
CA ALA A 84 7.79 19.14 0.01
C ALA A 84 8.59 17.99 0.64
N THR A 85 9.41 18.32 1.62
CA THR A 85 10.01 17.35 2.54
C THR A 85 9.34 17.51 3.90
N VAL A 86 8.62 16.47 4.32
CA VAL A 86 7.83 16.50 5.54
C VAL A 86 8.39 15.47 6.51
N THR A 87 8.64 15.89 7.75
CA THR A 87 9.05 14.98 8.82
C THR A 87 7.95 14.93 9.87
N ILE A 88 7.43 13.72 10.10
CA ILE A 88 6.31 13.47 11.01
C ILE A 88 6.78 12.53 12.11
N LYS A 89 6.58 12.92 13.35
CA LYS A 89 6.95 12.11 14.53
C LYS A 89 5.85 12.13 15.56
N ASN A 90 5.59 10.98 16.19
CA ASN A 90 4.64 10.85 17.29
C ASN A 90 3.24 11.38 16.93
N ALA A 91 2.83 11.16 15.69
CA ALA A 91 1.53 11.61 15.20
C ALA A 91 0.48 10.52 15.36
N THR A 92 -0.76 10.93 15.50
CA THR A 92 -1.94 10.09 15.37
C THR A 92 -2.75 10.58 14.19
N VAL A 93 -2.91 9.71 13.19
CA VAL A 93 -3.63 10.01 11.96
C VAL A 93 -4.81 9.07 11.85
N THR A 94 -6.01 9.62 11.72
CA THR A 94 -7.23 8.85 11.52
C THR A 94 -7.98 9.32 10.30
N SER A 95 -8.58 8.39 9.57
CA SER A 95 -9.43 8.71 8.43
C SER A 95 -10.65 7.78 8.39
N SER A 96 -11.84 8.37 8.32
CA SER A 96 -13.09 7.65 8.05
C SER A 96 -13.70 8.06 6.71
N ALA A 97 -12.95 8.77 5.89
CA ALA A 97 -13.37 9.22 4.57
C ALA A 97 -13.14 8.15 3.51
N GLN A 98 -14.07 8.01 2.59
CA GLN A 98 -13.87 7.21 1.38
C GLN A 98 -12.75 7.82 0.53
N ASN A 99 -11.86 7.00 0.00
CA ASN A 99 -10.63 7.44 -0.66
C ASN A 99 -9.79 8.38 0.22
N GLY A 100 -9.92 8.23 1.53
CA GLY A 100 -9.23 8.99 2.55
C GLY A 100 -7.99 8.27 3.04
N ASN A 101 -6.96 8.20 2.22
CA ASN A 101 -5.68 7.62 2.63
C ASN A 101 -5.13 8.37 3.85
N GLY A 102 -4.40 7.67 4.71
CA GLY A 102 -3.88 8.27 5.94
C GLY A 102 -2.79 9.31 5.66
N VAL A 103 -1.63 8.88 5.26
CA VAL A 103 -0.49 9.75 4.95
C VAL A 103 -0.04 9.51 3.51
N PHE A 104 -0.08 10.54 2.71
CA PHE A 104 0.07 10.48 1.27
C PHE A 104 1.27 11.32 0.81
N SER A 105 2.21 10.68 0.10
CA SER A 105 3.32 11.35 -0.59
C SER A 105 3.07 11.31 -2.10
N TYR A 106 2.87 12.47 -2.69
CA TYR A 106 2.58 12.60 -4.12
C TYR A 106 3.65 13.41 -4.84
N GLY A 107 4.16 12.82 -5.92
CA GLY A 107 4.97 13.53 -6.91
C GLY A 107 6.46 13.42 -6.72
N SER A 108 7.19 13.48 -7.83
CA SER A 108 8.65 13.46 -7.82
C SER A 108 9.22 14.59 -6.97
N GLY A 109 10.21 14.27 -6.16
CA GLY A 109 10.84 15.24 -5.27
C GLY A 109 10.11 15.45 -3.94
N THR A 110 8.89 14.91 -3.80
CA THR A 110 8.16 14.94 -2.52
C THR A 110 8.61 13.79 -1.64
N THR A 111 8.92 14.08 -0.39
CA THR A 111 9.39 13.09 0.59
C THR A 111 8.64 13.23 1.90
N VAL A 112 8.07 12.12 2.37
CA VAL A 112 7.52 12.00 3.71
C VAL A 112 8.45 11.11 4.53
N ASN A 113 8.94 11.65 5.64
CA ASN A 113 9.66 10.91 6.65
C ASN A 113 8.76 10.80 7.89
N ILE A 114 8.29 9.62 8.19
CA ILE A 114 7.35 9.41 9.30
C ILE A 114 7.84 8.32 10.24
N SER A 115 7.78 8.59 11.55
CA SER A 115 8.22 7.64 12.57
C SER A 115 7.34 7.69 13.82
N ASP A 116 7.31 6.58 14.56
CA ASP A 116 6.68 6.47 15.88
C ASP A 116 5.23 6.99 15.89
N SER A 117 4.49 6.68 14.85
CA SER A 117 3.15 7.22 14.61
C SER A 117 2.13 6.12 14.43
N THR A 118 0.88 6.44 14.71
CA THR A 118 -0.27 5.55 14.53
C THR A 118 -1.16 6.08 13.42
N ILE A 119 -1.51 5.21 12.47
CA ILE A 119 -2.39 5.54 11.35
C ILE A 119 -3.55 4.54 11.34
N THR A 120 -4.78 5.04 11.34
CA THR A 120 -6.00 4.23 11.28
C THR A 120 -6.92 4.76 10.20
N THR A 121 -7.31 3.90 9.26
CA THR A 121 -8.32 4.22 8.24
C THR A 121 -9.46 3.22 8.28
N THR A 122 -10.70 3.66 8.03
CA THR A 122 -11.86 2.79 8.19
C THR A 122 -12.76 2.67 6.96
N ALA A 123 -12.66 3.58 6.01
CA ALA A 123 -13.47 3.54 4.79
C ALA A 123 -12.76 2.86 3.63
N ASP A 124 -13.48 2.64 2.54
CA ASP A 124 -12.94 1.98 1.35
C ASP A 124 -11.92 2.86 0.60
N ASN A 125 -11.03 2.22 -0.13
CA ASN A 125 -9.97 2.84 -0.92
C ASN A 125 -9.13 3.82 -0.09
N SER A 126 -8.82 3.43 1.12
CA SER A 126 -8.14 4.27 2.11
C SER A 126 -6.95 3.53 2.70
N GLY A 127 -5.82 3.62 2.04
CA GLY A 127 -4.57 3.03 2.52
C GLY A 127 -4.02 3.73 3.75
N GLY A 128 -3.10 3.10 4.44
CA GLY A 128 -2.41 3.68 5.59
C GLY A 128 -1.40 4.72 5.15
N ILE A 129 -0.27 4.28 4.62
CA ILE A 129 0.66 5.15 3.88
C ILE A 129 0.45 4.92 2.39
N GLN A 130 0.41 5.99 1.62
CA GLN A 130 0.19 5.96 0.17
C GLN A 130 1.25 6.78 -0.54
N THR A 131 1.80 6.23 -1.63
CA THR A 131 2.86 6.86 -2.43
C THR A 131 2.53 6.73 -3.90
N THR A 132 2.45 7.86 -4.59
CA THR A 132 2.14 7.87 -6.02
C THR A 132 2.93 8.95 -6.77
N GLY A 133 2.88 8.91 -8.08
CA GLY A 133 3.44 9.96 -8.93
C GLY A 133 4.94 10.16 -8.80
N GLY A 134 5.67 9.16 -8.31
CA GLY A 134 7.12 9.24 -8.09
C GLY A 134 7.52 9.79 -6.72
N GLY A 135 6.60 9.89 -5.77
CA GLY A 135 6.89 10.33 -4.41
C GLY A 135 7.78 9.36 -3.63
N THR A 136 8.19 9.77 -2.47
CA THR A 136 8.97 8.95 -1.53
C THR A 136 8.32 8.96 -0.16
N THR A 137 8.22 7.78 0.46
CA THR A 137 7.85 7.63 1.86
C THR A 137 8.90 6.81 2.58
N ASN A 138 9.48 7.37 3.63
CA ASN A 138 10.38 6.70 4.55
C ASN A 138 9.67 6.58 5.89
N ALA A 139 9.37 5.36 6.31
CA ALA A 139 8.60 5.11 7.51
C ALA A 139 9.36 4.21 8.48
N SER A 140 9.28 4.50 9.76
CA SER A 140 9.84 3.63 10.79
C SER A 140 8.92 3.55 12.01
N ASP A 141 8.79 2.34 12.56
CA ASP A 141 8.07 2.08 13.80
C ASP A 141 6.64 2.64 13.82
N LEU A 142 5.92 2.44 12.72
CA LEU A 142 4.51 2.80 12.62
C LEU A 142 3.61 1.68 13.18
N THR A 143 2.45 2.08 13.68
CA THR A 143 1.32 1.19 13.90
C THR A 143 0.22 1.59 12.93
N VAL A 144 0.00 0.77 11.92
CA VAL A 144 -0.97 1.06 10.85
C VAL A 144 -2.06 0.00 10.87
N GLU A 145 -3.32 0.46 10.85
CA GLU A 145 -4.48 -0.41 10.71
C GLU A 145 -5.46 0.20 9.71
N THR A 146 -5.81 -0.58 8.71
CA THR A 146 -6.84 -0.23 7.72
C THR A 146 -7.99 -1.23 7.80
N SER A 147 -9.23 -0.79 7.60
CA SER A 147 -10.41 -1.65 7.73
C SER A 147 -11.34 -1.63 6.52
N GLY A 148 -11.17 -0.72 5.60
CA GLY A 148 -11.96 -0.66 4.38
C GLY A 148 -11.56 -1.70 3.34
N ASN A 149 -12.41 -1.87 2.34
CA ASN A 149 -12.07 -2.66 1.16
C ASN A 149 -11.02 -1.92 0.31
N SER A 150 -10.19 -2.66 -0.40
CA SER A 150 -9.16 -2.09 -1.28
C SER A 150 -8.29 -1.03 -0.58
N SER A 151 -7.90 -1.32 0.64
CA SER A 151 -7.22 -0.40 1.54
C SER A 151 -5.95 -1.02 2.11
N ALA A 152 -4.92 -1.13 1.30
CA ALA A 152 -3.65 -1.69 1.74
C ALA A 152 -3.01 -0.83 2.84
N ALA A 153 -2.40 -1.46 3.83
CA ALA A 153 -1.72 -0.73 4.91
C ALA A 153 -0.50 0.04 4.38
N ILE A 154 0.29 -0.58 3.52
CA ILE A 154 1.35 0.07 2.74
C ILE A 154 0.91 0.01 1.28
N ARG A 155 0.66 1.17 0.72
CA ARG A 155 -0.01 1.31 -0.57
C ARG A 155 0.79 2.18 -1.52
N SER A 156 0.76 1.84 -2.78
CA SER A 156 1.18 2.71 -3.88
C SER A 156 0.18 2.60 -5.03
N ASP A 157 0.21 3.56 -5.91
CA ASP A 157 -0.63 3.59 -7.10
C ASP A 157 0.10 4.28 -8.25
N ARG A 158 -0.62 4.69 -9.26
CA ARG A 158 -0.13 5.23 -10.54
C ARG A 158 1.05 6.18 -10.39
N GLY A 159 2.07 5.94 -11.18
CA GLY A 159 3.31 6.72 -11.14
C GLY A 159 4.34 6.19 -10.15
N GLY A 160 3.94 5.31 -9.24
CA GLY A 160 4.86 4.64 -8.31
C GLY A 160 5.63 5.58 -7.42
N GLY A 161 6.84 5.20 -7.16
CA GLY A 161 7.78 5.94 -6.32
C GLY A 161 8.66 4.99 -5.51
N THR A 162 9.08 5.45 -4.34
CA THR A 162 9.95 4.70 -3.44
C THR A 162 9.36 4.69 -2.03
N VAL A 163 9.25 3.50 -1.46
CA VAL A 163 8.77 3.33 -0.08
C VAL A 163 9.80 2.51 0.69
N ASN A 164 10.30 3.08 1.76
CA ASN A 164 11.23 2.41 2.66
C ASN A 164 10.61 2.35 4.06
N VAL A 165 10.44 1.15 4.59
CA VAL A 165 9.85 0.90 5.90
C VAL A 165 10.84 0.13 6.75
N ASP A 166 11.06 0.57 7.97
CA ASP A 166 11.90 -0.12 8.95
C ASP A 166 11.20 -0.15 10.32
N GLY A 167 10.75 -1.32 10.70
CA GLY A 167 10.03 -1.53 11.96
C GLY A 167 8.56 -1.18 11.89
N GLY A 168 7.81 -1.70 12.84
CA GLY A 168 6.39 -1.43 13.01
C GLY A 168 5.47 -2.59 12.68
N THR A 169 4.19 -2.30 12.78
CA THR A 169 3.10 -3.25 12.53
C THR A 169 2.13 -2.65 11.54
N TYR A 170 1.84 -3.39 10.48
CA TYR A 170 1.03 -2.94 9.36
C TYR A 170 -0.06 -3.99 9.12
N THR A 171 -1.30 -3.63 9.44
CA THR A 171 -2.45 -4.54 9.42
C THR A 171 -3.54 -4.01 8.52
N SER A 172 -3.95 -4.84 7.56
CA SER A 172 -5.11 -4.59 6.71
C SER A 172 -6.20 -5.60 7.06
N ASN A 173 -7.37 -5.12 7.46
CA ASN A 173 -8.50 -5.98 7.86
C ASN A 173 -9.53 -6.18 6.76
N GLY A 174 -9.55 -5.32 5.76
CA GLY A 174 -10.60 -5.27 4.74
C GLY A 174 -10.44 -6.32 3.65
N TYR A 175 -11.54 -6.56 2.96
CA TYR A 175 -11.58 -7.38 1.76
C TYR A 175 -10.71 -6.77 0.66
N ASN A 176 -9.96 -7.61 -0.04
CA ASN A 176 -9.08 -7.16 -1.13
C ASN A 176 -8.07 -6.08 -0.71
N SER A 177 -7.58 -6.19 0.51
CA SER A 177 -6.67 -5.23 1.11
C SER A 177 -5.39 -5.92 1.57
N PRO A 178 -4.38 -6.03 0.69
CA PRO A 178 -3.10 -6.59 1.09
C PRO A 178 -2.42 -5.71 2.14
N ALA A 179 -1.51 -6.29 2.90
CA ALA A 179 -0.67 -5.50 3.80
C ALA A 179 0.25 -4.58 3.01
N VAL A 180 0.77 -5.06 1.86
CA VAL A 180 1.57 -4.27 0.92
C VAL A 180 1.03 -4.45 -0.50
N TYR A 181 0.67 -3.33 -1.12
CA TYR A 181 0.33 -3.26 -2.54
C TYR A 181 1.35 -2.40 -3.27
N SER A 182 2.08 -3.00 -4.20
CA SER A 182 3.19 -2.33 -4.87
C SER A 182 2.95 -2.10 -6.36
N THR A 183 2.90 -0.84 -6.72
CA THR A 183 3.15 -0.30 -8.06
C THR A 183 4.39 0.59 -8.04
N ALA A 184 5.31 0.31 -7.13
CA ALA A 184 6.48 1.14 -6.81
C ALA A 184 7.67 0.24 -6.45
N ASP A 185 8.74 0.84 -5.97
CA ASP A 185 9.85 0.13 -5.33
C ASP A 185 9.65 0.21 -3.82
N ILE A 186 9.25 -0.91 -3.22
CA ILE A 186 8.92 -0.99 -1.79
C ILE A 186 9.89 -1.92 -1.08
N THR A 187 10.58 -1.40 -0.08
CA THR A 187 11.45 -2.18 0.82
C THR A 187 10.89 -2.09 2.24
N VAL A 188 10.71 -3.26 2.87
CA VAL A 188 10.22 -3.34 4.26
C VAL A 188 11.17 -4.20 5.07
N LYS A 189 11.59 -3.67 6.22
CA LYS A 189 12.50 -4.34 7.15
C LYS A 189 11.91 -4.39 8.55
N ASN A 190 12.18 -5.47 9.27
CA ASN A 190 11.89 -5.60 10.69
C ASN A 190 10.43 -5.29 11.06
N ALA A 191 9.49 -5.75 10.27
CA ALA A 191 8.08 -5.40 10.43
C ALA A 191 7.18 -6.63 10.47
N ALA A 192 6.00 -6.46 11.07
CA ALA A 192 4.90 -7.40 10.99
C ALA A 192 3.88 -6.89 9.96
N LEU A 193 3.64 -7.69 8.93
CA LEU A 193 2.75 -7.39 7.82
C LEU A 193 1.59 -8.39 7.84
N THR A 194 0.37 -7.91 8.06
CA THR A 194 -0.80 -8.78 8.20
C THR A 194 -1.95 -8.31 7.32
N ALA A 195 -2.49 -9.23 6.53
CA ALA A 195 -3.76 -9.04 5.83
C ALA A 195 -4.76 -10.06 6.36
N ASN A 196 -5.85 -9.61 6.94
CA ASN A 196 -6.84 -10.47 7.58
C ASN A 196 -7.94 -10.94 6.63
N HIS A 197 -8.04 -10.38 5.43
CA HIS A 197 -9.10 -10.72 4.47
C HIS A 197 -8.60 -10.55 3.02
N SER A 198 -7.34 -10.85 2.78
CA SER A 198 -6.67 -10.68 1.49
C SER A 198 -5.39 -11.50 1.44
N GLU A 199 -4.81 -11.63 0.26
CA GLU A 199 -3.38 -11.91 0.18
C GLU A 199 -2.59 -10.83 0.91
N ALA A 200 -1.42 -11.20 1.43
CA ALA A 200 -0.61 -10.28 2.21
C ALA A 200 0.16 -9.28 1.33
N LEU A 201 0.68 -9.74 0.20
CA LEU A 201 1.59 -8.99 -0.66
C LEU A 201 1.14 -9.05 -2.11
N VAL A 202 1.10 -7.90 -2.77
CA VAL A 202 0.75 -7.80 -4.19
C VAL A 202 1.76 -6.92 -4.92
N ILE A 203 2.27 -7.43 -6.04
CA ILE A 203 3.12 -6.66 -6.95
C ILE A 203 2.44 -6.59 -8.31
N GLU A 204 2.27 -5.39 -8.83
CA GLU A 204 1.72 -5.13 -10.16
C GLU A 204 2.81 -4.63 -11.10
N GLY A 205 3.07 -5.37 -12.16
CA GLY A 205 3.96 -4.98 -13.24
C GLY A 205 5.43 -4.91 -12.85
N LYS A 206 6.15 -4.02 -13.51
CA LYS A 206 7.59 -3.81 -13.35
C LYS A 206 7.89 -3.03 -12.06
N ASN A 207 7.57 -3.65 -10.93
CA ASN A 207 7.73 -3.05 -9.62
C ASN A 207 8.28 -4.08 -8.64
N SER A 208 8.47 -3.69 -7.39
CA SER A 208 9.16 -4.56 -6.45
C SER A 208 8.58 -4.51 -5.03
N ILE A 209 8.70 -5.64 -4.34
CA ILE A 209 8.67 -5.74 -2.88
C ILE A 209 9.93 -6.46 -2.45
N VAL A 210 10.72 -5.83 -1.59
CA VAL A 210 11.90 -6.40 -0.97
C VAL A 210 11.68 -6.43 0.54
N LEU A 211 11.71 -7.61 1.13
CA LEU A 211 11.51 -7.81 2.55
C LEU A 211 12.78 -8.31 3.22
N GLU A 212 13.05 -7.79 4.41
CA GLU A 212 14.14 -8.24 5.26
C GLU A 212 13.65 -8.37 6.70
N ASN A 213 13.71 -9.58 7.23
CA ASN A 213 13.32 -9.88 8.60
C ASN A 213 11.87 -9.44 8.92
N CYS A 214 10.93 -9.81 8.07
CA CYS A 214 9.52 -9.51 8.25
C CYS A 214 8.73 -10.77 8.60
N THR A 215 7.70 -10.60 9.44
CA THR A 215 6.66 -11.61 9.62
C THR A 215 5.47 -11.25 8.76
N VAL A 216 5.10 -12.14 7.85
CA VAL A 216 4.04 -11.90 6.87
C VAL A 216 2.90 -12.88 7.11
N THR A 217 1.69 -12.37 7.25
CA THR A 217 0.48 -13.18 7.44
C THR A 217 -0.59 -12.76 6.44
N GLY A 218 -1.06 -13.70 5.64
CA GLY A 218 -2.16 -13.50 4.70
C GLY A 218 -3.34 -14.40 5.05
N ASN A 219 -4.54 -13.95 4.76
CA ASN A 219 -5.78 -14.70 4.97
C ASN A 219 -6.83 -14.30 3.93
N MET A 220 -6.78 -14.97 2.77
CA MET A 220 -7.83 -14.81 1.77
C MET A 220 -9.02 -15.71 2.09
N SER A 221 -10.22 -15.15 2.11
CA SER A 221 -11.44 -15.94 2.29
C SER A 221 -11.90 -16.63 1.00
N ASP A 222 -11.59 -16.04 -0.15
CA ASP A 222 -11.93 -16.54 -1.48
C ASP A 222 -10.98 -15.90 -2.51
N THR A 223 -11.25 -16.14 -3.79
CA THR A 223 -10.45 -15.58 -4.88
C THR A 223 -10.69 -14.09 -5.14
N GLN A 224 -11.54 -13.46 -4.36
CA GLN A 224 -11.79 -12.00 -4.34
C GLN A 224 -12.19 -11.43 -5.71
N GLY A 225 -13.12 -12.10 -6.37
CA GLY A 225 -13.63 -11.69 -7.68
C GLY A 225 -12.74 -12.08 -8.85
N ALA A 226 -11.71 -12.86 -8.59
CA ALA A 226 -10.91 -13.48 -9.63
C ALA A 226 -11.67 -14.61 -10.32
N SER A 227 -11.14 -15.08 -11.45
CA SER A 227 -11.72 -16.21 -12.16
C SER A 227 -11.57 -17.50 -11.36
N SER A 228 -12.42 -18.48 -11.66
CA SER A 228 -12.47 -19.76 -10.93
C SER A 228 -11.20 -20.62 -11.03
N ASP A 229 -10.31 -20.29 -11.91
CA ASP A 229 -9.02 -20.94 -12.10
C ASP A 229 -7.88 -20.26 -11.33
N GLU A 230 -8.17 -19.19 -10.60
CA GLU A 230 -7.21 -18.53 -9.73
C GLU A 230 -7.28 -19.06 -8.31
N ASN A 231 -6.14 -19.27 -7.70
CA ASN A 231 -6.03 -19.82 -6.35
C ASN A 231 -5.99 -18.73 -5.29
N VAL A 232 -6.37 -19.09 -4.07
CA VAL A 232 -6.09 -18.29 -2.88
C VAL A 232 -4.61 -18.43 -2.52
N HIS A 233 -3.98 -17.34 -2.10
CA HIS A 233 -2.52 -17.30 -1.90
C HIS A 233 -2.10 -16.14 -0.98
N ALA A 234 -0.86 -16.20 -0.50
CA ALA A 234 -0.28 -15.16 0.35
C ALA A 234 0.35 -14.03 -0.47
N VAL A 235 0.95 -14.38 -1.61
CA VAL A 235 1.67 -13.44 -2.48
C VAL A 235 1.10 -13.51 -3.88
N MET A 236 0.85 -12.34 -4.46
CA MET A 236 0.37 -12.15 -5.81
C MET A 236 1.33 -11.31 -6.61
N ILE A 237 1.70 -11.80 -7.78
CA ILE A 237 2.48 -11.04 -8.77
C ILE A 237 1.76 -11.13 -10.10
N TYR A 238 1.42 -9.99 -10.70
CA TYR A 238 0.73 -9.96 -11.97
C TYR A 238 1.11 -8.74 -12.80
N GLN A 239 0.83 -8.81 -14.10
CA GLN A 239 1.02 -7.68 -14.99
C GLN A 239 -0.20 -6.78 -15.02
N SER A 240 0.04 -5.47 -15.09
CA SER A 240 -1.04 -4.49 -15.12
C SER A 240 -1.93 -4.67 -16.34
N MET A 241 -3.23 -4.72 -16.10
CA MET A 241 -4.26 -4.75 -17.14
C MET A 241 -4.87 -3.38 -17.37
N SER A 242 -4.77 -2.51 -16.36
CA SER A 242 -5.37 -1.16 -16.38
C SER A 242 -4.43 -0.09 -16.89
N GLY A 243 -3.13 -0.37 -17.01
CA GLY A 243 -2.12 0.63 -17.33
C GLY A 243 -1.64 1.43 -16.11
N ASP A 244 -2.03 1.05 -14.91
CA ASP A 244 -1.59 1.73 -13.66
C ASP A 244 -0.11 1.47 -13.35
N ALA A 245 0.45 0.42 -13.91
CA ALA A 245 1.87 0.10 -13.80
C ALA A 245 2.43 -0.35 -15.16
N ASP A 246 3.71 -0.10 -15.39
CA ASP A 246 4.39 -0.59 -16.57
C ASP A 246 4.49 -2.11 -16.57
N VAL A 247 4.33 -2.71 -17.73
CA VAL A 247 4.54 -4.15 -17.92
C VAL A 247 6.04 -4.43 -17.94
N GLY A 248 6.46 -5.48 -17.24
CA GLY A 248 7.85 -5.89 -17.21
C GLY A 248 8.16 -6.81 -16.05
N THR A 249 9.44 -7.00 -15.80
CA THR A 249 9.92 -7.89 -14.75
C THR A 249 9.56 -7.38 -13.36
N SER A 250 8.77 -8.17 -12.64
CA SER A 250 8.50 -7.94 -11.22
C SER A 250 9.63 -8.52 -10.38
N THR A 251 9.95 -7.87 -9.29
CA THR A 251 10.97 -8.34 -8.36
C THR A 251 10.35 -8.59 -6.98
N PHE A 252 10.51 -9.80 -6.49
CA PHE A 252 10.18 -10.14 -5.11
C PHE A 252 11.41 -10.74 -4.44
N SER A 253 11.73 -10.26 -3.25
CA SER A 253 12.84 -10.79 -2.45
C SER A 253 12.43 -10.80 -0.99
N MET A 254 12.73 -11.88 -0.29
CA MET A 254 12.50 -12.00 1.13
C MET A 254 13.69 -12.68 1.78
N THR A 255 14.30 -12.05 2.76
CA THR A 255 15.42 -12.54 3.53
C THR A 255 15.08 -12.55 5.01
N GLY A 256 15.21 -13.70 5.66
CA GLY A 256 14.80 -13.88 7.06
C GLY A 256 13.28 -13.74 7.24
N GLY A 257 12.82 -13.94 8.46
CA GLY A 257 11.40 -13.83 8.80
C GLY A 257 10.57 -15.07 8.43
N SER A 258 9.27 -14.89 8.33
CA SER A 258 8.34 -15.98 8.03
C SER A 258 7.12 -15.49 7.27
N THR A 259 6.51 -16.39 6.50
CA THR A 259 5.25 -16.14 5.82
C THR A 259 4.25 -17.21 6.20
N SER A 260 3.06 -16.82 6.59
CA SER A 260 1.94 -17.72 6.82
C SER A 260 0.70 -17.26 6.08
N TYR A 261 -0.11 -18.21 5.71
CA TYR A 261 -1.32 -17.98 4.96
C TYR A 261 -2.42 -18.93 5.42
N SER A 262 -3.63 -18.44 5.56
CA SER A 262 -4.78 -19.28 5.78
C SER A 262 -5.98 -18.81 4.94
N ALA A 263 -6.75 -19.78 4.48
CA ALA A 263 -8.02 -19.54 3.81
C ALA A 263 -9.00 -20.63 4.27
N PRO A 264 -10.14 -20.28 4.86
CA PRO A 264 -11.03 -21.25 5.48
C PRO A 264 -11.50 -22.36 4.54
N ASP A 265 -11.74 -22.03 3.29
CA ASP A 265 -12.27 -22.97 2.30
C ASP A 265 -11.20 -23.68 1.46
N ALA A 266 -9.97 -23.23 1.51
CA ALA A 266 -8.85 -23.79 0.76
C ALA A 266 -7.83 -24.54 1.64
N GLY A 267 -8.02 -24.53 2.94
CA GLY A 267 -7.06 -25.02 3.90
C GLY A 267 -6.03 -23.97 4.24
N SER A 268 -5.08 -24.36 5.04
CA SER A 268 -3.98 -23.48 5.46
C SER A 268 -2.69 -23.88 4.77
N THR A 269 -2.02 -22.91 4.21
CA THR A 269 -0.67 -23.09 3.67
C THR A 269 0.29 -22.22 4.46
N VAL A 270 1.26 -22.85 5.08
CA VAL A 270 2.32 -22.16 5.81
C VAL A 270 3.60 -22.26 5.00
N TYR A 271 4.10 -21.10 4.63
CA TYR A 271 5.40 -20.98 4.01
C TYR A 271 6.34 -20.37 5.04
N GLY A 272 7.11 -21.20 5.73
CA GLY A 272 8.23 -20.72 6.52
C GLY A 272 9.40 -20.56 5.56
N THR A 273 10.02 -19.40 5.58
CA THR A 273 11.15 -19.15 4.69
C THR A 273 12.15 -18.23 5.34
N ASP A 274 13.39 -18.65 5.32
CA ASP A 274 14.50 -17.78 5.69
C ASP A 274 15.02 -16.99 4.49
N ASN A 275 14.80 -17.48 3.30
CA ASN A 275 15.28 -16.85 2.07
C ASN A 275 14.38 -17.14 0.88
N ILE A 276 13.74 -16.13 0.35
CA ILE A 276 13.15 -16.16 -0.98
C ILE A 276 13.83 -15.09 -1.81
N PHE A 277 14.45 -15.51 -2.89
CA PHE A 277 15.09 -14.62 -3.84
C PHE A 277 14.52 -14.87 -5.22
N GLY A 278 14.21 -13.82 -5.93
CA GLY A 278 13.81 -14.04 -7.29
C GLY A 278 13.39 -12.77 -8.02
N THR A 279 13.75 -12.76 -9.27
CA THR A 279 13.11 -11.93 -10.26
C THR A 279 12.13 -12.81 -10.99
N ILE A 280 10.86 -12.46 -10.90
CA ILE A 280 9.81 -13.18 -11.59
C ILE A 280 9.42 -12.37 -12.80
N GLU A 281 9.70 -12.95 -13.96
CA GLU A 281 9.38 -12.32 -15.22
C GLU A 281 7.99 -12.77 -15.69
N ASN A 282 7.08 -11.81 -15.78
CA ASN A 282 5.76 -12.03 -16.33
C ASN A 282 5.47 -10.93 -17.34
N THR A 283 5.75 -11.22 -18.61
CA THR A 283 5.59 -10.26 -19.72
C THR A 283 4.21 -10.30 -20.33
N LYS A 284 3.35 -11.22 -19.92
CA LYS A 284 1.98 -11.30 -20.43
C LYS A 284 1.06 -10.51 -19.52
N LYS A 285 0.15 -9.75 -20.10
CA LYS A 285 -0.95 -9.13 -19.37
C LYS A 285 -1.88 -10.24 -18.84
N SER A 286 -1.61 -10.69 -17.62
CA SER A 286 -2.32 -11.78 -16.98
C SER A 286 -2.44 -11.48 -15.51
N LYS A 287 -3.60 -11.77 -14.96
CA LYS A 287 -3.82 -11.66 -13.52
C LYS A 287 -3.26 -12.88 -12.82
N LYS A 288 -2.74 -12.69 -11.62
CA LYS A 288 -2.48 -13.76 -10.64
C LYS A 288 -1.67 -14.95 -11.15
N LYS A 289 -0.78 -14.74 -12.09
CA LYS A 289 -0.13 -15.88 -12.76
C LYS A 289 1.17 -16.31 -12.09
N ALA A 290 1.81 -15.47 -11.32
CA ALA A 290 3.13 -15.77 -10.77
C ALA A 290 3.10 -16.16 -9.28
N ALA A 291 1.97 -16.04 -8.59
CA ALA A 291 1.87 -16.30 -7.15
C ALA A 291 2.20 -17.76 -6.79
N GLU A 292 1.74 -18.71 -7.58
CA GLU A 292 2.03 -20.14 -7.39
C GLU A 292 3.52 -20.45 -7.59
N THR A 293 4.15 -19.80 -8.55
CA THR A 293 5.58 -19.96 -8.81
C THR A 293 6.42 -19.50 -7.63
N VAL A 294 6.07 -18.36 -7.01
CA VAL A 294 6.74 -17.87 -5.80
C VAL A 294 6.59 -18.86 -4.66
N ALA A 295 5.40 -19.41 -4.46
CA ALA A 295 5.15 -20.40 -3.43
C ALA A 295 5.96 -21.70 -3.66
N ALA A 296 6.02 -22.19 -4.89
CA ALA A 296 6.78 -23.38 -5.27
C ALA A 296 8.29 -23.18 -5.08
N ASP A 297 8.82 -22.04 -5.45
CA ASP A 297 10.24 -21.71 -5.26
C ASP A 297 10.59 -21.65 -3.77
N THR A 298 9.70 -21.16 -2.92
CA THR A 298 9.88 -21.14 -1.48
C THR A 298 9.98 -22.54 -0.91
N GLU A 299 9.08 -23.44 -1.29
CA GLU A 299 9.12 -24.84 -0.85
C GLU A 299 10.38 -25.55 -1.33
N ALA A 300 10.80 -25.34 -2.56
CA ALA A 300 12.01 -25.92 -3.12
C ALA A 300 13.27 -25.47 -2.38
N GLN A 301 13.35 -24.20 -2.03
CA GLN A 301 14.47 -23.67 -1.26
C GLN A 301 14.51 -24.23 0.17
N GLN A 302 13.38 -24.33 0.84
CA GLN A 302 13.30 -24.94 2.16
C GLN A 302 13.72 -26.41 2.15
N ASN A 303 13.32 -27.16 1.14
CA ASN A 303 13.72 -28.55 0.99
C ASN A 303 15.21 -28.72 0.71
N GLN A 304 15.86 -27.77 0.03
CA GLN A 304 17.29 -27.77 -0.19
C GLN A 304 18.09 -27.45 1.07
N GLU A 305 17.59 -26.57 1.92
CA GLU A 305 18.23 -26.23 3.19
C GLU A 305 18.07 -27.34 4.24
N ALA A 306 17.00 -28.11 4.17
CA ALA A 306 16.76 -29.25 5.06
C ALA A 306 17.51 -30.51 4.70
N ALA A 307 18.10 -30.60 3.51
CA ALA A 307 18.86 -31.73 3.02
C ALA A 307 20.38 -31.54 3.22
#